data_8228ba21df0799a31893b40fdae1b442
#
_entry.id   8228ba21df0799a31893b40fdae1b442
#
_cell.length_a   1.000
_cell.length_b   1.000
_cell.length_c   1.000
_cell.angle_alpha   90.00
_cell.angle_beta   90.00
_cell.angle_gamma   90.00
#
_symmetry.space_group_name_H-M   'P 1'
#
loop_
_entity.id
_entity.type
_entity.pdbx_description
1 polymer ?
#
loop_
_entity_poly.entity_id
_entity_poly.type
_entity_poly.pdbx_seq_one_letter_code
_entity_poly.pdbx_strand_id
1 'polypeptide(L)'
;MEKKEIALEGPLIIEDTKVYVAVEIDITCTDTQGRLVCSGVRRPTFVVIVSDTEKRAFTVGGEEVAIEHVAQEIGEIEGLG
;
A
#
# COMPACT_ATOMS: atom_id res chain seq x y z
N MET A 1 13.31 -11.45 14.14
CA MET A 1 11.87 -11.35 13.87
C MET A 1 11.66 -10.51 12.63
N GLU A 2 10.85 -11.00 11.73
CA GLU A 2 10.52 -10.30 10.51
C GLU A 2 9.03 -10.07 10.43
N LYS A 3 8.63 -8.91 9.95
CA LYS A 3 7.23 -8.57 9.77
C LYS A 3 7.07 -7.84 8.44
N LYS A 4 6.04 -8.22 7.70
CA LYS A 4 5.69 -7.60 6.43
C LYS A 4 4.26 -7.11 6.51
N GLU A 5 4.05 -5.86 6.17
CA GLU A 5 2.73 -5.26 6.16
C GLU A 5 2.51 -4.50 4.87
N ILE A 6 1.24 -4.41 4.46
CA ILE A 6 0.84 -3.56 3.35
C ILE A 6 -0.17 -2.56 3.90
N ALA A 7 0.10 -1.29 3.73
CA ALA A 7 -0.76 -0.22 4.21
C ALA A 7 -1.17 0.69 3.05
N LEU A 8 -2.38 1.23 3.13
CA LEU A 8 -2.82 2.28 2.21
C LEU A 8 -2.55 3.63 2.84
N GLU A 9 -1.84 4.47 2.12
CA GLU A 9 -1.58 5.83 2.54
C GLU A 9 -2.36 6.82 1.69
N GLY A 10 -2.77 7.92 2.26
CA GLY A 10 -3.57 8.93 1.61
C GLY A 10 -4.91 9.11 2.30
N PRO A 11 -5.93 9.67 1.64
CA PRO A 11 -5.90 10.04 0.23
C PRO A 11 -5.26 11.39 -0.06
N LEU A 12 -4.70 11.52 -1.25
CA LEU A 12 -4.43 12.81 -1.86
C LEU A 12 -5.67 13.14 -2.70
N ILE A 13 -6.27 14.28 -2.42
CA ILE A 13 -7.51 14.67 -3.10
C ILE A 13 -7.19 15.66 -4.20
N ILE A 14 -7.56 15.31 -5.43
CA ILE A 14 -7.40 16.15 -6.60
C ILE A 14 -8.77 16.29 -7.22
N GLU A 15 -9.39 17.46 -7.05
CA GLU A 15 -10.77 17.71 -7.46
C GLU A 15 -11.72 16.68 -6.82
N ASP A 16 -12.38 15.85 -7.62
CA ASP A 16 -13.30 14.83 -7.12
C ASP A 16 -12.65 13.44 -7.05
N THR A 17 -11.34 13.37 -7.24
CA THR A 17 -10.61 12.12 -7.29
C THR A 17 -9.74 11.97 -6.06
N LYS A 18 -9.77 10.77 -5.47
CA LYS A 18 -8.92 10.41 -4.34
C LYS A 18 -7.85 9.45 -4.82
N VAL A 19 -6.61 9.70 -4.42
CA VAL A 19 -5.48 8.87 -4.80
C VAL A 19 -4.88 8.26 -3.53
N TYR A 20 -4.77 6.95 -3.52
CA TYR A 20 -4.15 6.20 -2.42
C TYR A 20 -2.91 5.50 -2.94
N VAL A 21 -1.93 5.33 -2.07
CA VAL A 21 -0.73 4.57 -2.40
C VAL A 21 -0.65 3.38 -1.46
N ALA A 22 -0.54 2.18 -2.03
CA ALA A 22 -0.30 0.97 -1.26
C ALA A 22 1.21 0.86 -1.04
N VAL A 23 1.63 0.76 0.21
CA VAL A 23 3.03 0.71 0.58
C VAL A 23 3.30 -0.60 1.31
N GLU A 24 4.30 -1.32 0.84
CA GLU A 24 4.79 -2.53 1.52
C GLU A 24 5.84 -2.10 2.52
N ILE A 25 5.67 -2.53 3.76
CA ILE A 25 6.59 -2.21 4.85
C ILE A 25 7.20 -3.51 5.35
N ASP A 26 8.51 -3.64 5.22
CA ASP A 26 9.24 -4.79 5.73
C ASP A 26 10.06 -4.36 6.94
N ILE A 27 9.83 -5.03 8.08
CA ILE A 27 10.53 -4.74 9.32
C ILE A 27 11.30 -5.99 9.74
N THR A 28 12.58 -5.83 9.98
CA THR A 28 13.44 -6.89 10.47
C THR A 28 14.06 -6.47 11.79
N CYS A 29 13.87 -7.28 12.81
CA CYS A 29 14.46 -7.03 14.12
C CYS A 29 15.36 -8.20 14.52
N THR A 30 16.54 -7.88 15.02
CA THR A 30 17.53 -8.87 15.45
C THR A 30 18.04 -8.50 16.84
N ASP A 31 18.10 -9.52 17.72
CA ASP A 31 18.67 -9.36 19.05
C ASP A 31 20.15 -9.74 18.98
N THR A 32 21.02 -8.78 19.25
CA THR A 32 22.45 -8.99 19.25
C THR A 32 23.03 -8.56 20.59
N GLN A 33 23.51 -9.51 21.38
CA GLN A 33 24.14 -9.25 22.67
C GLN A 33 23.27 -8.41 23.62
N GLY A 34 21.99 -8.77 23.68
CA GLY A 34 21.06 -8.05 24.56
C GLY A 34 20.58 -6.71 24.01
N ARG A 35 20.91 -6.39 22.77
CA ARG A 35 20.43 -5.17 22.10
C ARG A 35 19.48 -5.57 20.97
N LEU A 36 18.32 -4.94 20.93
CA LEU A 36 17.39 -5.13 19.84
C LEU A 36 17.68 -4.09 18.76
N VAL A 37 18.00 -4.58 17.57
CA VAL A 37 18.25 -3.73 16.40
C VAL A 37 17.17 -4.00 15.38
N CYS A 38 16.43 -2.97 14.97
CA CYS A 38 15.38 -3.09 13.97
C CYS A 38 15.67 -2.18 12.79
N SER A 39 15.35 -2.69 11.60
CA SER A 39 15.42 -1.90 10.38
C SER A 39 14.12 -2.08 9.61
N GLY A 40 13.77 -1.06 8.83
CA GLY A 40 12.56 -1.10 8.05
C GLY A 40 12.79 -0.54 6.65
N VAL A 41 12.08 -1.12 5.70
CA VAL A 41 12.08 -0.66 4.31
C VAL A 41 10.64 -0.42 3.89
N ARG A 42 10.37 0.72 3.27
CA ARG A 42 9.06 1.05 2.72
C ARG A 42 9.16 1.12 1.21
N ARG A 43 8.27 0.43 0.53
CA ARG A 43 8.25 0.39 -0.94
C ARG A 43 6.82 0.60 -1.44
N PRO A 44 6.57 1.60 -2.28
CA PRO A 44 5.26 1.72 -2.91
C PRO A 44 5.08 0.56 -3.90
N THR A 45 3.88 -0.04 -3.91
CA THR A 45 3.59 -1.18 -4.78
C THR A 45 2.51 -0.85 -5.80
N PHE A 46 1.43 -0.22 -5.37
CA PHE A 46 0.30 0.11 -6.23
C PHE A 46 -0.20 1.52 -5.94
N VAL A 47 -0.85 2.09 -6.94
CA VAL A 47 -1.58 3.35 -6.81
C VAL A 47 -3.04 3.04 -7.09
N VAL A 48 -3.93 3.45 -6.18
CA VAL A 48 -5.37 3.25 -6.33
C VAL A 48 -6.03 4.61 -6.52
N ILE A 49 -6.79 4.74 -7.59
CA ILE A 49 -7.49 5.98 -7.93
C ILE A 49 -8.99 5.73 -7.79
N VAL A 50 -9.63 6.50 -6.94
CA VAL A 50 -11.06 6.40 -6.68
C VAL A 50 -11.74 7.68 -7.14
N SER A 51 -12.68 7.55 -8.07
CA SER A 51 -13.54 8.64 -8.51
C SER A 51 -15.00 8.31 -8.17
N ASP A 52 -15.92 9.22 -8.50
CA ASP A 52 -17.34 9.01 -8.23
C ASP A 52 -17.90 7.79 -8.95
N THR A 53 -17.31 7.42 -10.08
CA THR A 53 -17.85 6.41 -10.97
C THR A 53 -17.06 5.12 -10.99
N GLU A 54 -15.78 5.14 -10.62
CA GLU A 54 -14.96 3.95 -10.73
C GLU A 54 -13.77 3.95 -9.78
N LYS A 55 -13.21 2.76 -9.59
CA LYS A 55 -11.96 2.55 -8.88
C LYS A 55 -10.99 1.89 -9.85
N ARG A 56 -9.79 2.41 -9.93
CA ARG A 56 -8.75 1.87 -10.80
C ARG A 56 -7.46 1.71 -10.02
N ALA A 57 -6.68 0.72 -10.38
CA ALA A 57 -5.41 0.45 -9.75
C ALA A 57 -4.30 0.34 -10.79
N PHE A 58 -3.12 0.83 -10.43
CA PHE A 58 -1.95 0.83 -11.30
C PHE A 58 -0.74 0.36 -10.50
N THR A 59 0.19 -0.27 -11.17
CA THR A 59 1.50 -0.52 -10.57
C THR A 59 2.29 0.79 -10.51
N VAL A 60 3.38 0.80 -9.76
CA VAL A 60 4.25 1.97 -9.67
C VAL A 60 4.83 2.35 -11.04
N GLY A 61 4.96 1.38 -11.92
CA GLY A 61 5.43 1.62 -13.29
C GLY A 61 4.38 2.18 -14.23
N GLY A 62 3.12 2.30 -13.78
CA GLY A 62 2.05 2.88 -14.57
C GLY A 62 1.19 1.88 -15.32
N GLU A 63 1.36 0.59 -15.11
CA GLU A 63 0.53 -0.43 -15.74
C GLU A 63 -0.75 -0.63 -14.95
N GLU A 64 -1.88 -0.63 -15.64
CA GLU A 64 -3.16 -0.87 -15.00
C GLU A 64 -3.30 -2.34 -14.62
N VAL A 65 -3.78 -2.58 -13.39
CA VAL A 65 -4.06 -3.92 -12.89
C VAL A 65 -5.50 -3.98 -12.42
N ALA A 66 -6.05 -5.20 -12.34
CA ALA A 66 -7.42 -5.39 -11.87
C ALA A 66 -7.53 -4.95 -10.40
N ILE A 67 -8.55 -4.16 -10.10
CA ILE A 67 -8.75 -3.68 -8.73
C ILE A 67 -8.97 -4.85 -7.77
N GLU A 68 -9.59 -5.93 -8.23
CA GLU A 68 -9.82 -7.13 -7.43
C GLU A 68 -8.51 -7.78 -7.00
N HIS A 69 -7.52 -7.74 -7.86
CA HIS A 69 -6.20 -8.29 -7.55
C HIS A 69 -5.55 -7.53 -6.39
N VAL A 70 -5.62 -6.22 -6.44
CA VAL A 70 -5.05 -5.37 -5.37
C VAL A 70 -5.86 -5.53 -4.09
N ALA A 71 -7.18 -5.64 -4.19
CA ALA A 71 -8.05 -5.84 -3.04
C ALA A 71 -7.76 -7.14 -2.29
N GLN A 72 -7.39 -8.20 -3.01
CA GLN A 72 -7.02 -9.46 -2.39
C GLN A 72 -5.75 -9.34 -1.55
N GLU A 73 -4.81 -8.50 -1.97
CA GLU A 73 -3.57 -8.32 -1.24
C GLU A 73 -3.72 -7.37 -0.06
N ILE A 74 -4.53 -6.33 -0.18
CA ILE A 74 -4.63 -5.28 0.82
C ILE A 74 -5.84 -5.47 1.73
N GLY A 75 -6.97 -5.89 1.17
CA GLY A 75 -8.19 -6.14 1.94
C GLY A 75 -8.98 -4.90 2.34
N GLU A 76 -8.44 -3.71 2.15
CA GLU A 76 -9.08 -2.46 2.58
C GLU A 76 -9.77 -1.69 1.46
N ILE A 77 -9.53 -2.06 0.21
CA ILE A 77 -9.97 -1.28 -0.95
C ILE A 77 -11.48 -1.20 -1.07
N GLU A 78 -12.18 -2.25 -0.67
CA GLU A 78 -13.64 -2.28 -0.77
C GLU A 78 -14.32 -1.21 0.09
N GLY A 79 -13.67 -0.78 1.15
CA GLY A 79 -14.16 0.29 2.00
C GLY A 79 -13.90 1.69 1.49
N LEU A 80 -13.15 1.83 0.39
CA LEU A 80 -12.85 3.12 -0.21
C LEU A 80 -13.99 3.55 -1.13
N GLY A 81 -14.36 4.77 -1.00
CA GLY A 81 -15.45 5.23 -1.87
C GLY A 81 -15.88 6.64 -1.66
#